data_b6253e6c8f1fc8d3e9c389f364ea23a5
#
_entry.id   b6253e6c8f1fc8d3e9c389f364ea23a5
#
_cell.length_a   1.000
_cell.length_b   1.000
_cell.length_c   1.000
_cell.angle_alpha   90.00
_cell.angle_beta   90.00
_cell.angle_gamma   90.00
#
_symmetry.space_group_name_H-M   'P 1'
#
loop_
_entity.id
_entity.type
_entity.pdbx_description
1 polymer ?
#
loop_
_entity_poly.entity_id
_entity_poly.type
_entity_poly.pdbx_seq_one_letter_code
_entity_poly.pdbx_strand_id
1 'polypeptide(L)'
;MYKRQGNGSTNAITLDGDENMQPDWVWVKDRGRAGYNHNSYDSVRGATKLIWQNLTNAENTYADSLTSFNSDGFTLGADSSNGEVNVNTQSYVAWNWKESATAGFDIVTFTGSGGTQNISHSLSAKPEWIITKSRSASGAWYTYHGANTAAPETDFLKLNDTDATADNATVWNDTAPTTSVFTVGSAFDNTTTYI
;
A
#
# COMPACT_ATOMS: atom_id res chain seq x y z
N MET A 1 -7.35 13.28 -4.27
CA MET A 1 -8.09 12.83 -3.07
C MET A 1 -9.58 12.95 -3.35
N TYR A 2 -10.32 11.88 -3.16
CA TYR A 2 -11.73 11.78 -3.53
C TYR A 2 -12.62 11.57 -2.30
N LYS A 3 -13.71 12.31 -2.19
CA LYS A 3 -14.66 12.21 -1.07
C LYS A 3 -16.02 11.79 -1.58
N ARG A 4 -16.60 10.69 -1.06
CA ARG A 4 -17.90 10.16 -1.45
C ARG A 4 -18.68 9.54 -0.28
N GLN A 5 -19.98 9.34 -0.54
CA GLN A 5 -20.85 8.56 0.32
C GLN A 5 -21.01 7.15 -0.26
N GLY A 6 -20.94 6.14 0.63
CA GLY A 6 -21.24 4.77 0.27
C GLY A 6 -22.74 4.59 -0.02
N ASN A 7 -23.07 3.61 -0.85
CA ASN A 7 -24.44 3.29 -1.24
C ASN A 7 -24.87 1.85 -0.87
N GLY A 8 -23.97 1.01 -0.35
CA GLY A 8 -24.23 -0.37 0.03
C GLY A 8 -24.57 -1.30 -1.15
N SER A 9 -24.23 -0.89 -2.37
CA SER A 9 -24.42 -1.67 -3.61
C SER A 9 -23.26 -1.39 -4.57
N THR A 10 -23.32 -1.87 -5.80
CA THR A 10 -22.31 -1.52 -6.81
C THR A 10 -22.22 0.01 -6.97
N ASN A 11 -21.01 0.53 -6.81
CA ASN A 11 -20.72 1.95 -6.78
C ASN A 11 -19.47 2.26 -7.62
N ALA A 12 -19.66 2.69 -8.84
CA ALA A 12 -18.58 3.15 -9.71
C ALA A 12 -18.13 4.55 -9.27
N ILE A 13 -16.86 4.67 -8.94
CA ILE A 13 -16.22 5.92 -8.54
C ILE A 13 -15.39 6.43 -9.71
N THR A 14 -15.82 7.55 -10.29
CA THR A 14 -15.04 8.30 -11.28
C THR A 14 -14.23 9.36 -10.57
N LEU A 15 -12.96 9.49 -10.91
CA LEU A 15 -12.09 10.52 -10.36
C LEU A 15 -12.43 11.89 -10.95
N ASP A 16 -12.13 12.95 -10.23
CA ASP A 16 -12.46 14.34 -10.58
C ASP A 16 -11.22 15.15 -11.04
N GLY A 17 -10.19 14.46 -11.54
CA GLY A 17 -9.01 15.08 -12.13
C GLY A 17 -9.26 15.61 -13.54
N ASP A 18 -8.35 16.46 -14.04
CA ASP A 18 -8.42 17.01 -15.40
C ASP A 18 -8.19 15.94 -16.48
N GLU A 19 -7.52 14.85 -16.14
CA GLU A 19 -7.21 13.74 -17.03
C GLU A 19 -7.70 12.42 -16.44
N ASN A 20 -8.21 11.52 -17.30
CA ASN A 20 -8.61 10.19 -16.89
C ASN A 20 -7.42 9.43 -16.32
N MET A 21 -7.60 8.83 -15.16
CA MET A 21 -6.56 8.10 -14.47
C MET A 21 -7.10 6.76 -13.93
N GLN A 22 -6.57 5.64 -14.43
CA GLN A 22 -6.68 4.39 -13.67
C GLN A 22 -5.81 4.53 -12.42
N PRO A 23 -6.38 4.43 -11.22
CA PRO A 23 -5.57 4.36 -10.01
C PRO A 23 -4.95 2.97 -9.91
N ASP A 24 -3.64 2.91 -9.63
CA ASP A 24 -2.93 1.66 -9.36
C ASP A 24 -2.81 1.36 -7.87
N TRP A 25 -2.93 2.38 -7.03
CA TRP A 25 -3.08 2.23 -5.59
C TRP A 25 -4.25 3.08 -5.09
N VAL A 26 -5.19 2.44 -4.37
CA VAL A 26 -6.37 3.08 -3.77
C VAL A 26 -6.34 2.84 -2.26
N TRP A 27 -6.22 3.92 -1.51
CA TRP A 27 -6.27 3.93 -0.05
C TRP A 27 -7.58 4.55 0.41
N VAL A 28 -8.47 3.75 1.02
CA VAL A 28 -9.82 4.19 1.46
C VAL A 28 -9.89 4.27 2.97
N LYS A 29 -10.51 5.34 3.48
CA LYS A 29 -10.79 5.54 4.90
C LYS A 29 -12.24 5.98 5.13
N ASP A 30 -12.92 5.29 6.04
CA ASP A 30 -14.19 5.76 6.59
C ASP A 30 -13.94 7.02 7.44
N ARG A 31 -14.69 8.10 7.13
CA ARG A 31 -14.57 9.39 7.81
C ARG A 31 -15.65 9.60 8.88
N GLY A 32 -16.73 8.84 8.80
CA GLY A 32 -17.91 9.00 9.64
C GLY A 32 -17.91 8.14 10.90
N ARG A 33 -17.18 7.02 10.86
CA ARG A 33 -17.18 6.04 11.93
C ARG A 33 -15.80 5.91 12.56
N ALA A 34 -15.72 6.00 13.89
CA ALA A 34 -14.49 5.75 14.62
C ALA A 34 -14.14 4.24 14.63
N GLY A 35 -12.85 3.93 14.71
CA GLY A 35 -12.36 2.55 14.87
C GLY A 35 -12.31 1.70 13.59
N TYR A 36 -12.76 2.23 12.45
CA TYR A 36 -12.63 1.54 11.15
C TYR A 36 -11.22 1.67 10.58
N ASN A 37 -10.80 0.68 9.81
CA ASN A 37 -9.42 0.56 9.37
C ASN A 37 -9.10 1.43 8.13
N HIS A 38 -7.82 1.53 7.82
CA HIS A 38 -7.30 2.10 6.60
C HIS A 38 -7.14 0.99 5.55
N ASN A 39 -8.03 0.97 4.57
CA ASN A 39 -8.13 -0.09 3.58
C ASN A 39 -7.28 0.24 2.35
N SER A 40 -6.41 -0.67 1.93
CA SER A 40 -5.48 -0.51 0.82
C SER A 40 -5.65 -1.60 -0.23
N TYR A 41 -5.80 -1.17 -1.48
CA TYR A 41 -5.93 -2.03 -2.67
C TYR A 41 -4.97 -1.52 -3.73
N ASP A 42 -4.41 -2.41 -4.54
CA ASP A 42 -3.59 -2.03 -5.70
C ASP A 42 -3.82 -2.95 -6.90
N SER A 43 -3.47 -2.45 -8.08
CA SER A 43 -3.67 -3.14 -9.37
C SER A 43 -2.74 -4.34 -9.54
N VAL A 44 -1.57 -4.34 -8.91
CA VAL A 44 -0.56 -5.41 -9.01
C VAL A 44 -1.00 -6.66 -8.25
N ARG A 45 -1.56 -6.50 -7.04
CA ARG A 45 -2.17 -7.61 -6.30
C ARG A 45 -3.53 -8.02 -6.87
N GLY A 46 -4.18 -7.10 -7.56
CA GLY A 46 -5.50 -7.25 -8.14
C GLY A 46 -6.63 -6.74 -7.24
N ALA A 47 -7.75 -6.48 -7.86
CA ALA A 47 -8.98 -6.11 -7.15
C ALA A 47 -9.35 -7.17 -6.10
N THR A 48 -10.15 -6.77 -5.11
CA THR A 48 -10.56 -7.60 -3.97
C THR A 48 -9.50 -7.95 -2.93
N LYS A 49 -8.23 -7.68 -3.22
CA LYS A 49 -7.10 -7.96 -2.32
C LYS A 49 -6.86 -6.79 -1.36
N LEU A 50 -7.32 -6.96 -0.13
CA LEU A 50 -7.25 -5.94 0.91
C LEU A 50 -6.07 -6.18 1.85
N ILE A 51 -5.33 -5.12 2.15
CA ILE A 51 -4.42 -5.04 3.30
C ILE A 51 -4.76 -3.77 4.09
N TRP A 52 -4.82 -3.87 5.41
CA TRP A 52 -5.03 -2.71 6.29
C TRP A 52 -3.70 -2.06 6.67
N GLN A 53 -3.53 -0.79 6.39
CA GLN A 53 -2.28 -0.06 6.64
C GLN A 53 -2.00 0.23 8.11
N ASN A 54 -3.03 0.21 8.93
CA ASN A 54 -2.95 0.42 10.38
C ASN A 54 -2.87 -0.90 11.18
N LEU A 55 -2.80 -2.05 10.52
CA LEU A 55 -2.77 -3.36 11.16
C LEU A 55 -1.61 -4.21 10.66
N THR A 56 -1.27 -5.24 11.43
CA THR A 56 -0.25 -6.24 11.06
C THR A 56 -0.79 -7.42 10.25
N ASN A 57 -2.10 -7.51 10.04
CA ASN A 57 -2.75 -8.63 9.38
C ASN A 57 -2.18 -8.93 7.99
N ALA A 58 -2.20 -10.19 7.60
CA ALA A 58 -1.94 -10.63 6.23
C ALA A 58 -3.02 -10.11 5.26
N GLU A 59 -2.76 -10.22 3.95
CA GLU A 59 -3.72 -9.92 2.89
C GLU A 59 -4.99 -10.75 3.04
N ASN A 60 -6.14 -10.10 2.86
CA ASN A 60 -7.45 -10.75 2.82
C ASN A 60 -8.11 -10.54 1.46
N THR A 61 -9.04 -11.43 1.12
CA THR A 61 -9.85 -11.31 -0.10
C THR A 61 -11.30 -11.02 0.27
N TYR A 62 -11.78 -9.86 -0.20
CA TYR A 62 -13.17 -9.44 -0.06
C TYR A 62 -13.78 -9.18 -1.44
N ALA A 63 -14.51 -10.17 -1.96
CA ALA A 63 -15.00 -10.19 -3.33
C ALA A 63 -15.98 -9.04 -3.67
N ASP A 64 -16.58 -8.43 -2.67
CA ASP A 64 -17.58 -7.38 -2.78
C ASP A 64 -17.11 -6.00 -2.24
N SER A 65 -15.81 -5.84 -1.93
CA SER A 65 -15.23 -4.55 -1.54
C SER A 65 -14.80 -3.75 -2.78
N LEU A 66 -13.51 -3.56 -3.07
CA LEU A 66 -13.06 -2.98 -4.34
C LEU A 66 -13.05 -4.09 -5.39
N THR A 67 -13.89 -3.98 -6.44
CA THR A 67 -14.14 -5.04 -7.41
C THR A 67 -13.42 -4.85 -8.74
N SER A 68 -13.06 -3.61 -9.09
CA SER A 68 -12.26 -3.32 -10.30
C SER A 68 -11.54 -1.98 -10.21
N PHE A 69 -10.38 -1.91 -10.89
CA PHE A 69 -9.71 -0.68 -11.26
C PHE A 69 -10.17 -0.32 -12.68
N ASN A 70 -10.65 0.90 -12.88
CA ASN A 70 -11.22 1.36 -14.14
C ASN A 70 -10.29 2.38 -14.81
N SER A 71 -10.46 2.66 -16.08
CA SER A 71 -9.66 3.64 -16.84
C SER A 71 -9.70 5.05 -16.25
N ASP A 72 -10.74 5.35 -15.45
CA ASP A 72 -10.89 6.61 -14.73
C ASP A 72 -11.56 6.35 -13.37
N GLY A 73 -10.82 5.74 -12.46
CA GLY A 73 -11.30 5.44 -11.12
C GLY A 73 -11.39 3.94 -10.80
N PHE A 74 -12.37 3.56 -9.98
CA PHE A 74 -12.54 2.20 -9.49
C PHE A 74 -14.00 1.89 -9.17
N THR A 75 -14.32 0.62 -9.04
CA THR A 75 -15.67 0.18 -8.65
C THR A 75 -15.63 -0.50 -7.27
N LEU A 76 -16.55 -0.13 -6.41
CA LEU A 76 -16.85 -0.80 -5.16
C LEU A 76 -18.07 -1.69 -5.33
N GLY A 77 -18.09 -2.85 -4.68
CA GLY A 77 -19.27 -3.70 -4.55
C GLY A 77 -20.12 -3.30 -3.34
N ALA A 78 -20.99 -4.18 -2.90
CA ALA A 78 -21.87 -3.95 -1.75
C ALA A 78 -21.12 -3.81 -0.42
N ASP A 79 -19.88 -4.35 -0.35
CA ASP A 79 -19.00 -4.33 0.81
C ASP A 79 -19.63 -4.93 2.08
N SER A 80 -20.50 -5.93 1.88
CA SER A 80 -21.24 -6.56 2.96
C SER A 80 -20.35 -7.44 3.85
N SER A 81 -19.25 -7.94 3.30
CA SER A 81 -18.31 -8.85 3.97
C SER A 81 -17.23 -8.11 4.78
N ASN A 82 -16.83 -6.91 4.34
CA ASN A 82 -15.85 -6.07 5.04
C ASN A 82 -16.53 -4.91 5.81
N GLY A 83 -17.46 -4.21 5.16
CA GLY A 83 -18.24 -3.12 5.76
C GLY A 83 -17.43 -1.85 6.05
N GLU A 84 -16.31 -1.64 5.34
CA GLU A 84 -15.37 -0.55 5.64
C GLU A 84 -15.19 0.46 4.51
N VAL A 85 -15.69 0.19 3.28
CA VAL A 85 -15.41 1.06 2.13
C VAL A 85 -16.64 1.56 1.38
N ASN A 86 -17.83 0.92 1.52
CA ASN A 86 -19.04 1.30 0.77
C ASN A 86 -20.36 1.13 1.53
N VAL A 87 -20.38 1.15 2.84
CA VAL A 87 -21.61 1.06 3.62
C VAL A 87 -22.52 2.26 3.34
N ASN A 88 -23.81 1.99 3.14
CA ASN A 88 -24.81 3.01 2.81
C ASN A 88 -24.80 4.17 3.81
N THR A 89 -24.89 5.37 3.30
CA THR A 89 -24.88 6.65 4.03
C THR A 89 -23.57 7.03 4.72
N GLN A 90 -22.57 6.15 4.77
CA GLN A 90 -21.28 6.48 5.36
C GLN A 90 -20.39 7.32 4.42
N SER A 91 -19.59 8.19 4.99
CA SER A 91 -18.71 9.10 4.24
C SER A 91 -17.29 8.58 4.19
N TYR A 92 -16.71 8.55 3.01
CA TYR A 92 -15.37 8.04 2.75
C TYR A 92 -14.45 9.10 2.14
N VAL A 93 -13.16 8.87 2.25
CA VAL A 93 -12.12 9.50 1.45
C VAL A 93 -11.28 8.41 0.82
N ALA A 94 -10.89 8.60 -0.44
CA ALA A 94 -9.91 7.77 -1.14
C ALA A 94 -8.77 8.63 -1.64
N TRP A 95 -7.54 8.19 -1.38
CA TRP A 95 -6.33 8.68 -2.02
C TRP A 95 -5.96 7.70 -3.12
N ASN A 96 -5.57 8.22 -4.27
CA ASN A 96 -5.34 7.45 -5.48
C ASN A 96 -4.00 7.83 -6.08
N TRP A 97 -3.20 6.83 -6.44
CA TRP A 97 -1.90 6.99 -7.11
C TRP A 97 -1.88 6.16 -8.38
N LYS A 98 -1.21 6.69 -9.39
CA LYS A 98 -0.93 6.00 -10.64
C LYS A 98 0.50 5.50 -10.64
N GLU A 99 0.70 4.23 -10.98
CA GLU A 99 2.03 3.66 -11.21
C GLU A 99 2.61 4.24 -12.49
N SER A 100 3.73 4.92 -12.36
CA SER A 100 4.46 5.54 -13.47
C SER A 100 5.80 6.11 -12.99
N ALA A 101 6.87 5.89 -13.74
CA ALA A 101 8.15 6.54 -13.49
C ALA A 101 8.03 8.09 -13.54
N THR A 102 7.17 8.64 -14.41
CA THR A 102 6.92 10.08 -14.49
C THR A 102 6.19 10.61 -13.26
N ALA A 103 5.25 9.84 -12.70
CA ALA A 103 4.58 10.18 -11.44
C ALA A 103 5.45 9.92 -10.21
N GLY A 104 6.58 9.21 -10.37
CA GLY A 104 7.49 8.85 -9.29
C GLY A 104 6.91 7.81 -8.33
N PHE A 105 6.04 6.92 -8.83
CA PHE A 105 5.39 5.88 -8.04
C PHE A 105 5.45 4.51 -8.74
N ASP A 106 5.82 3.48 -8.00
CA ASP A 106 5.93 2.10 -8.48
C ASP A 106 5.38 1.13 -7.43
N ILE A 107 4.89 -0.01 -7.86
CA ILE A 107 4.37 -1.08 -7.01
C ILE A 107 5.07 -2.38 -7.37
N VAL A 108 5.80 -2.94 -6.43
CA VAL A 108 6.61 -4.14 -6.66
C VAL A 108 6.20 -5.26 -5.72
N THR A 109 6.09 -6.48 -6.23
CA THR A 109 5.91 -7.68 -5.41
C THR A 109 7.13 -8.57 -5.48
N PHE A 110 7.51 -9.17 -4.36
CA PHE A 110 8.64 -10.09 -4.30
C PHE A 110 8.43 -11.17 -3.24
N THR A 111 9.18 -12.27 -3.35
CA THR A 111 9.31 -13.24 -2.26
C THR A 111 10.63 -12.96 -1.56
N GLY A 112 10.62 -12.89 -0.24
CA GLY A 112 11.84 -12.70 0.52
C GLY A 112 12.82 -13.85 0.33
N SER A 113 14.10 -13.63 0.60
CA SER A 113 15.16 -14.66 0.49
C SER A 113 15.65 -15.16 1.84
N GLY A 114 15.26 -14.50 2.94
CA GLY A 114 15.82 -14.74 4.27
C GLY A 114 17.24 -14.20 4.44
N GLY A 115 17.73 -13.43 3.48
CA GLY A 115 19.03 -12.79 3.45
C GLY A 115 19.03 -11.51 2.65
N THR A 116 20.21 -11.01 2.28
CA THR A 116 20.33 -9.81 1.44
C THR A 116 19.78 -10.07 0.04
N GLN A 117 18.88 -9.21 -0.41
CA GLN A 117 18.24 -9.30 -1.73
C GLN A 117 18.02 -7.90 -2.33
N ASN A 118 18.38 -7.75 -3.61
CA ASN A 118 18.07 -6.54 -4.37
C ASN A 118 16.71 -6.69 -5.07
N ILE A 119 15.83 -5.74 -4.85
CA ILE A 119 14.50 -5.66 -5.45
C ILE A 119 14.50 -4.57 -6.51
N SER A 120 14.21 -4.95 -7.75
CA SER A 120 14.15 -4.01 -8.88
C SER A 120 12.89 -3.17 -8.83
N HIS A 121 13.00 -1.91 -9.29
CA HIS A 121 11.88 -1.00 -9.50
C HIS A 121 12.04 -0.22 -10.81
N SER A 122 10.97 0.41 -11.29
CA SER A 122 10.91 1.08 -12.59
C SER A 122 11.00 2.60 -12.54
N LEU A 123 11.28 3.20 -11.37
CA LEU A 123 11.22 4.66 -11.19
C LEU A 123 12.24 5.45 -11.99
N SER A 124 13.39 4.85 -12.39
CA SER A 124 14.53 5.54 -12.99
C SER A 124 15.10 6.66 -12.11
N ALA A 125 14.70 6.74 -10.86
CA ALA A 125 15.17 7.67 -9.84
C ALA A 125 15.26 6.92 -8.50
N LYS A 126 16.13 7.38 -7.60
CA LYS A 126 16.23 6.83 -6.26
C LYS A 126 14.91 7.05 -5.52
N PRO A 127 14.24 6.00 -4.98
CA PRO A 127 13.05 6.21 -4.15
C PRO A 127 13.45 6.88 -2.83
N GLU A 128 12.71 7.93 -2.47
CA GLU A 128 12.86 8.62 -1.19
C GLU A 128 11.91 8.08 -0.11
N TRP A 129 10.93 7.28 -0.52
CA TRP A 129 10.00 6.63 0.39
C TRP A 129 9.67 5.23 -0.11
N ILE A 130 9.89 4.22 0.74
CA ILE A 130 9.56 2.82 0.45
C ILE A 130 8.69 2.32 1.60
N ILE A 131 7.59 1.65 1.26
CA ILE A 131 6.73 0.97 2.23
C ILE A 131 6.68 -0.51 1.81
N THR A 132 6.95 -1.40 2.74
CA THR A 132 6.85 -2.84 2.48
C THR A 132 5.89 -3.50 3.46
N LYS A 133 5.17 -4.52 2.98
CA LYS A 133 4.24 -5.30 3.78
C LYS A 133 4.26 -6.76 3.37
N SER A 134 4.32 -7.64 4.37
CA SER A 134 4.03 -9.05 4.15
C SER A 134 2.58 -9.25 3.70
N ARG A 135 2.39 -9.99 2.61
CA ARG A 135 1.08 -10.36 2.06
C ARG A 135 0.57 -11.67 2.65
N SER A 136 1.44 -12.67 2.75
CA SER A 136 1.08 -14.04 3.15
C SER A 136 1.15 -14.30 4.66
N ALA A 137 1.72 -13.37 5.43
CA ALA A 137 1.86 -13.49 6.88
C ALA A 137 1.53 -12.18 7.60
N SER A 138 1.24 -12.28 8.89
CA SER A 138 1.15 -11.10 9.76
C SER A 138 2.55 -10.48 9.94
N GLY A 139 2.63 -9.16 9.91
CA GLY A 139 3.89 -8.44 10.08
C GLY A 139 3.71 -6.92 10.04
N ALA A 140 4.70 -6.19 10.52
CA ALA A 140 4.70 -4.74 10.46
C ALA A 140 4.80 -4.21 9.01
N TRP A 141 4.41 -2.96 8.83
CA TRP A 141 4.66 -2.18 7.64
C TRP A 141 6.02 -1.49 7.79
N TYR A 142 7.09 -2.08 7.26
CA TYR A 142 8.40 -1.46 7.29
C TYR A 142 8.45 -0.29 6.30
N THR A 143 8.98 0.82 6.77
CA THR A 143 9.04 2.06 6.00
C THR A 143 10.45 2.64 6.01
N TYR A 144 10.99 2.88 4.83
CA TYR A 144 12.17 3.72 4.58
C TYR A 144 11.72 5.14 4.25
N HIS A 145 12.45 6.13 4.72
CA HIS A 145 12.28 7.52 4.30
C HIS A 145 13.64 8.22 4.24
N GLY A 146 14.03 8.67 3.06
CA GLY A 146 15.37 9.19 2.75
C GLY A 146 15.82 10.42 3.53
N ALA A 147 14.90 11.09 4.23
CA ALA A 147 15.20 12.22 5.11
C ALA A 147 14.84 11.93 6.58
N ASN A 148 14.72 10.66 6.96
CA ASN A 148 14.37 10.28 8.33
C ASN A 148 15.49 10.62 9.33
N THR A 149 16.73 10.24 8.96
CA THR A 149 17.95 10.50 9.75
C THR A 149 19.11 10.87 8.83
N ALA A 150 20.32 11.04 9.39
CA ALA A 150 21.54 11.28 8.61
C ALA A 150 22.02 10.02 7.85
N ALA A 151 21.59 8.82 8.26
CA ALA A 151 21.90 7.54 7.63
C ALA A 151 20.60 6.71 7.48
N PRO A 152 19.66 7.14 6.61
CA PRO A 152 18.33 6.55 6.54
C PRO A 152 18.31 5.10 6.10
N GLU A 153 19.36 4.62 5.45
CA GLU A 153 19.53 3.21 5.03
C GLU A 153 19.79 2.26 6.19
N THR A 154 20.22 2.75 7.35
CA THR A 154 20.38 1.94 8.56
C THR A 154 19.09 1.85 9.38
N ASP A 155 18.13 2.73 9.12
CA ASP A 155 16.98 2.97 9.95
C ASP A 155 15.66 2.56 9.29
N PHE A 156 14.69 2.20 10.10
CA PHE A 156 13.33 1.97 9.64
C PHE A 156 12.28 2.60 10.57
N LEU A 157 11.12 2.84 9.99
CA LEU A 157 9.88 3.20 10.70
C LEU A 157 8.85 2.08 10.50
N LYS A 158 7.79 2.09 11.29
CA LYS A 158 6.61 1.24 11.09
C LYS A 158 5.38 2.11 10.86
N LEU A 159 4.75 2.00 9.69
CA LEU A 159 3.56 2.79 9.36
C LEU A 159 2.37 2.49 10.27
N ASN A 160 2.28 1.27 10.78
CA ASN A 160 1.18 0.76 11.62
C ASN A 160 1.44 0.87 13.12
N ASP A 161 2.49 1.55 13.54
CA ASP A 161 2.91 1.62 14.95
C ASP A 161 3.28 3.05 15.34
N THR A 162 3.42 3.30 16.64
CA THR A 162 3.87 4.57 17.22
C THR A 162 5.33 4.52 17.67
N ASP A 163 6.04 3.44 17.37
CA ASP A 163 7.45 3.29 17.67
C ASP A 163 8.28 4.40 17.01
N ALA A 164 9.29 4.87 17.73
CA ALA A 164 10.29 5.75 17.15
C ALA A 164 11.12 5.03 16.07
N THR A 165 11.82 5.80 15.24
CA THR A 165 12.85 5.28 14.34
C THR A 165 13.78 4.33 15.07
N ALA A 166 14.08 3.20 14.44
CA ALA A 166 14.99 2.19 14.96
C ALA A 166 16.04 1.81 13.91
N ASP A 167 17.28 1.62 14.35
CA ASP A 167 18.38 1.08 13.56
C ASP A 167 18.29 -0.45 13.54
N ASN A 168 18.29 -1.05 12.34
CA ASN A 168 18.37 -2.49 12.19
C ASN A 168 18.80 -2.90 10.78
N ALA A 169 20.03 -3.34 10.63
CA ALA A 169 20.60 -3.83 9.38
C ALA A 169 19.80 -4.98 8.72
N THR A 170 18.98 -5.71 9.47
CA THR A 170 18.17 -6.80 8.88
C THR A 170 17.01 -6.32 8.00
N VAL A 171 16.64 -5.04 8.03
CA VAL A 171 15.53 -4.49 7.22
C VAL A 171 16.05 -4.05 5.86
N TRP A 172 16.88 -3.00 5.78
CA TRP A 172 17.36 -2.43 4.51
C TRP A 172 18.83 -2.82 4.20
N ASN A 173 19.42 -3.73 5.00
CA ASN A 173 20.79 -4.21 4.87
C ASN A 173 21.83 -3.05 4.83
N ASP A 174 21.58 -1.97 5.58
CA ASP A 174 22.42 -0.75 5.62
C ASP A 174 22.81 -0.26 4.21
N THR A 175 21.90 -0.43 3.26
CA THR A 175 22.18 -0.15 1.84
C THR A 175 21.17 0.85 1.28
N ALA A 176 21.66 2.03 0.88
CA ALA A 176 20.84 3.07 0.29
C ALA A 176 20.20 2.60 -1.04
N PRO A 177 18.93 2.95 -1.31
CA PRO A 177 18.33 2.69 -2.61
C PRO A 177 19.09 3.38 -3.75
N THR A 178 19.01 2.80 -4.93
CA THR A 178 19.57 3.34 -6.18
C THR A 178 18.47 3.79 -7.14
N THR A 179 18.81 4.11 -8.38
CA THR A 179 17.85 4.45 -9.44
C THR A 179 17.13 3.23 -10.02
N SER A 180 17.48 2.01 -9.62
CA SER A 180 16.95 0.77 -10.21
C SER A 180 16.60 -0.31 -9.20
N VAL A 181 17.17 -0.27 -7.99
CA VAL A 181 16.93 -1.27 -6.94
C VAL A 181 16.89 -0.63 -5.55
N PHE A 182 16.16 -1.27 -4.64
CA PHE A 182 16.37 -1.14 -3.21
C PHE A 182 16.77 -2.50 -2.61
N THR A 183 17.45 -2.48 -1.50
CA THR A 183 17.97 -3.71 -0.87
C THR A 183 17.15 -4.02 0.38
N VAL A 184 16.82 -5.30 0.55
CA VAL A 184 16.22 -5.84 1.77
C VAL A 184 17.13 -6.85 2.42
N GLY A 185 17.05 -6.98 3.74
CA GLY A 185 17.84 -7.90 4.53
C GLY A 185 17.07 -9.13 5.03
N SER A 186 17.57 -9.78 6.06
CA SER A 186 17.04 -11.05 6.59
C SER A 186 15.71 -10.93 7.33
N ALA A 187 15.20 -9.73 7.60
CA ALA A 187 13.82 -9.52 8.09
C ALA A 187 12.76 -9.98 7.10
N PHE A 188 13.13 -10.16 5.82
CA PHE A 188 12.25 -10.61 4.73
C PHE A 188 12.51 -12.09 4.46
N ASP A 189 11.78 -12.96 5.18
CA ASP A 189 11.96 -14.41 5.12
C ASP A 189 11.60 -15.02 3.75
N ASN A 190 12.18 -16.19 3.46
CA ASN A 190 12.07 -16.85 2.15
C ASN A 190 10.77 -17.63 1.89
N THR A 191 9.82 -17.56 2.82
CA THR A 191 8.50 -18.23 2.70
C THR A 191 7.37 -17.23 2.50
N THR A 192 7.66 -15.95 2.65
CA THR A 192 6.67 -14.86 2.68
C THR A 192 6.76 -14.03 1.40
N THR A 193 5.60 -13.71 0.83
CA THR A 193 5.48 -12.73 -0.25
C THR A 193 5.22 -11.34 0.31
N TYR A 194 5.80 -10.34 -0.35
CA TYR A 194 5.76 -8.93 0.06
C TYR A 194 5.27 -8.04 -1.09
N ILE A 195 4.81 -6.89 -0.73
CA ILE A 195 4.58 -5.75 -1.60
C ILE A 195 5.24 -4.53 -0.99
#